data_00ea8f4705a3ea51559a22cf1de57955
#
_entry.id   00ea8f4705a3ea51559a22cf1de57955
#
_cell.length_a   1.000
_cell.length_b   1.000
_cell.length_c   1.000
_cell.angle_alpha   90.00
_cell.angle_beta   90.00
_cell.angle_gamma   90.00
#
_symmetry.space_group_name_H-M   'P 1'
#
loop_
_entity.id
_entity.type
_entity.pdbx_description
1 polymer ?
#
loop_
_entity_poly.entity_id
_entity_poly.type
_entity_poly.pdbx_seq_one_letter_code
_entity_poly.pdbx_strand_id
1 'polypeptide(L)'
;VSFVIQSGANNSTSDRITIASTGFDGAQFVNVLASGAGFQVNDTSSSSANGASNAQTTIDNVDKVIANVNTVNANFGAGQSQLQSAVNNLTNNVTNLSAARSRIEDTDYSAESTAMAKAQILSQASTAMIAQANQSQQNVLSLLK
;
A
#
# COMPACT_ATOMS: atom_id res chain seq x y z
N VAL A 1 -17.81 13.64 3.83
CA VAL A 1 -17.46 12.29 3.34
C VAL A 1 -16.02 12.02 3.74
N SER A 2 -15.75 10.89 4.38
CA SER A 2 -14.38 10.45 4.69
C SER A 2 -14.04 9.23 3.84
N PHE A 3 -12.89 9.27 3.22
CA PHE A 3 -12.31 8.15 2.48
C PHE A 3 -11.23 7.52 3.35
N VAL A 4 -11.39 6.24 3.68
CA VAL A 4 -10.46 5.52 4.56
C VAL A 4 -9.74 4.46 3.75
N ILE A 5 -8.41 4.52 3.72
CA ILE A 5 -7.54 3.55 3.07
C ILE A 5 -6.83 2.75 4.15
N GLN A 6 -6.92 1.43 4.10
CA GLN A 6 -6.15 0.53 4.96
C GLN A 6 -4.72 0.41 4.39
N SER A 7 -3.72 0.84 5.14
CA SER A 7 -2.30 0.80 4.73
C SER A 7 -1.48 -0.29 5.43
N GLY A 8 -2.02 -0.89 6.50
CA GLY A 8 -1.37 -1.94 7.27
C GLY A 8 -2.22 -3.19 7.43
N ALA A 9 -1.63 -4.26 7.96
CA ALA A 9 -2.27 -5.56 8.13
C ALA A 9 -3.20 -5.64 9.34
N ASN A 10 -3.09 -4.71 10.29
CA ASN A 10 -3.87 -4.70 11.52
C ASN A 10 -5.08 -3.78 11.41
N ASN A 11 -6.14 -4.10 12.14
CA ASN A 11 -7.35 -3.26 12.21
C ASN A 11 -7.19 -2.09 13.20
N SER A 12 -6.01 -1.50 13.30
CA SER A 12 -5.75 -0.34 14.16
C SER A 12 -5.95 0.97 13.41
N THR A 13 -6.23 2.03 14.14
CA THR A 13 -6.37 3.38 13.56
C THR A 13 -5.07 3.92 12.97
N SER A 14 -3.92 3.45 13.46
CA SER A 14 -2.59 3.79 12.95
C SER A 14 -2.30 3.17 11.58
N ASP A 15 -2.99 2.09 11.22
CA ASP A 15 -2.85 1.41 9.93
C ASP A 15 -3.85 1.93 8.88
N ARG A 16 -4.57 3.02 9.20
CA ARG A 16 -5.55 3.64 8.32
C ARG A 16 -5.15 5.06 7.97
N ILE A 17 -5.21 5.37 6.70
CA ILE A 17 -5.10 6.74 6.20
C ILE A 17 -6.52 7.24 5.96
N THR A 18 -6.94 8.24 6.73
CA THR A 18 -8.26 8.84 6.60
C THR A 18 -8.12 10.19 5.91
N ILE A 19 -8.67 10.31 4.71
CA ILE A 19 -8.79 11.57 4.01
C ILE A 19 -10.20 12.09 4.26
N ALA A 20 -10.31 13.08 5.15
CA ALA A 20 -11.58 13.74 5.41
C ALA A 20 -11.83 14.79 4.33
N SER A 21 -12.88 14.59 3.53
CA SER A 21 -13.45 15.64 2.70
C SER A 21 -14.65 16.20 3.48
N THR A 22 -14.53 17.42 3.99
CA THR A 22 -15.70 18.20 4.38
C THR A 22 -16.47 18.47 3.10
N GLY A 23 -17.68 17.92 3.00
CA GLY A 23 -18.48 18.06 1.80
C GLY A 23 -18.69 19.56 1.44
N PHE A 24 -18.79 19.81 0.15
CA PHE A 24 -19.19 21.12 -0.38
C PHE A 24 -20.66 21.47 -0.08
N ASP A 25 -21.36 20.63 0.66
CA ASP A 25 -22.76 20.81 1.11
C ASP A 25 -22.88 21.48 2.49
N GLY A 26 -21.79 22.09 2.96
CA GLY A 26 -21.83 22.91 4.17
C GLY A 26 -22.90 24.01 4.04
N ALA A 27 -23.58 24.31 5.13
CA ALA A 27 -24.66 25.30 5.18
C ALA A 27 -24.27 26.67 4.56
N GLN A 28 -22.96 27.00 4.57
CA GLN A 28 -22.44 28.21 3.95
C GLN A 28 -22.46 28.12 2.42
N PHE A 29 -22.17 26.95 1.82
CA PHE A 29 -22.19 26.77 0.37
C PHE A 29 -23.63 26.73 -0.15
N VAL A 30 -24.53 26.08 0.59
CA VAL A 30 -25.96 26.09 0.29
C VAL A 30 -26.52 27.52 0.39
N ASN A 31 -26.09 28.32 1.36
CA ASN A 31 -26.51 29.70 1.51
C ASN A 31 -25.99 30.62 0.39
N VAL A 32 -24.82 30.31 -0.20
CA VAL A 32 -24.28 31.05 -1.36
C VAL A 32 -25.00 30.65 -2.65
N LEU A 33 -25.38 29.37 -2.79
CA LEU A 33 -26.03 28.84 -4.00
C LEU A 33 -27.56 28.80 -3.93
N ALA A 34 -28.14 28.79 -2.71
CA ALA A 34 -29.58 28.80 -2.57
C ALA A 34 -30.16 30.12 -3.03
N SER A 35 -30.86 30.08 -4.14
CA SER A 35 -31.67 31.17 -4.67
C SER A 35 -32.66 31.63 -3.60
N GLY A 36 -32.30 32.62 -2.82
CA GLY A 36 -33.23 33.24 -1.90
C GLY A 36 -32.69 33.84 -0.60
N ALA A 37 -31.51 33.42 -0.12
CA ALA A 37 -31.06 33.87 1.20
C ALA A 37 -29.67 34.53 1.28
N GLY A 38 -28.83 34.44 0.27
CA GLY A 38 -27.45 34.90 0.38
C GLY A 38 -26.87 35.69 -0.79
N PHE A 39 -27.54 35.67 -1.93
CA PHE A 39 -27.06 36.32 -3.18
C PHE A 39 -27.92 37.50 -3.62
N GLN A 40 -28.76 38.03 -2.73
CA GLN A 40 -29.58 39.18 -3.08
C GLN A 40 -28.82 40.46 -2.81
N VAL A 41 -28.15 40.99 -3.85
CA VAL A 41 -27.59 42.33 -3.86
C VAL A 41 -28.70 43.39 -4.06
N ASN A 42 -29.90 42.92 -4.45
CA ASN A 42 -31.01 43.81 -4.72
C ASN A 42 -32.22 43.43 -3.86
N ASP A 43 -32.55 44.27 -2.89
CA ASP A 43 -33.78 44.16 -2.14
C ASP A 43 -34.91 44.91 -2.92
N THR A 44 -35.98 44.18 -3.23
CA THR A 44 -37.17 44.77 -3.85
C THR A 44 -38.04 45.56 -2.81
N SER A 45 -37.71 45.47 -1.53
CA SER A 45 -38.29 46.31 -0.51
C SER A 45 -37.42 47.57 -0.31
N SER A 46 -37.92 48.71 -0.63
CA SER A 46 -37.39 50.05 -0.77
C SER A 46 -36.52 50.61 0.40
N SER A 47 -35.69 49.83 1.01
CA SER A 47 -34.73 50.26 2.03
C SER A 47 -33.30 49.94 1.60
N SER A 48 -32.56 50.96 1.16
CA SER A 48 -31.15 50.86 0.79
C SER A 48 -30.22 50.31 1.89
N ALA A 49 -30.67 50.27 3.14
CA ALA A 49 -29.96 49.70 4.26
C ALA A 49 -29.85 48.15 4.18
N ASN A 50 -30.85 47.51 3.62
CA ASN A 50 -30.90 46.05 3.50
C ASN A 50 -30.02 45.54 2.36
N GLY A 51 -29.85 46.27 1.27
CA GLY A 51 -28.96 45.91 0.16
C GLY A 51 -27.49 45.89 0.56
N ALA A 52 -27.02 46.86 1.36
CA ALA A 52 -25.65 46.89 1.86
C ALA A 52 -25.38 45.72 2.86
N SER A 53 -26.34 45.42 3.74
CA SER A 53 -26.25 44.31 4.68
C SER A 53 -26.22 42.94 3.96
N ASN A 54 -27.05 42.79 2.93
CA ASN A 54 -27.07 41.57 2.12
C ASN A 54 -25.76 41.39 1.32
N ALA A 55 -25.20 42.48 0.79
CA ALA A 55 -23.91 42.43 0.12
C ALA A 55 -22.78 42.04 1.06
N GLN A 56 -22.74 42.57 2.30
CA GLN A 56 -21.76 42.18 3.31
C GLN A 56 -21.90 40.70 3.69
N THR A 57 -23.12 40.24 3.92
CA THR A 57 -23.39 38.81 4.25
C THR A 57 -22.93 37.89 3.11
N THR A 58 -23.11 38.30 1.85
CA THR A 58 -22.65 37.56 0.68
C THR A 58 -21.13 37.46 0.65
N ILE A 59 -20.43 38.58 0.90
CA ILE A 59 -18.96 38.62 0.97
C ILE A 59 -18.47 37.69 2.07
N ASP A 60 -19.02 37.77 3.29
CA ASP A 60 -18.68 36.92 4.41
C ASP A 60 -18.89 35.42 4.09
N ASN A 61 -19.96 35.09 3.40
CA ASN A 61 -20.23 33.73 2.98
C ASN A 61 -19.25 33.22 1.91
N VAL A 62 -18.88 34.07 0.94
CA VAL A 62 -17.87 33.75 -0.06
C VAL A 62 -16.50 33.52 0.62
N ASP A 63 -16.12 34.39 1.56
CA ASP A 63 -14.85 34.22 2.31
C ASP A 63 -14.83 32.90 3.09
N LYS A 64 -15.94 32.52 3.72
CA LYS A 64 -16.06 31.21 4.40
C LYS A 64 -15.95 30.04 3.43
N VAL A 65 -16.54 30.15 2.24
CA VAL A 65 -16.41 29.12 1.21
C VAL A 65 -14.96 28.98 0.74
N ILE A 66 -14.26 30.11 0.51
CA ILE A 66 -12.84 30.12 0.13
C ILE A 66 -11.98 29.47 1.25
N ALA A 67 -12.24 29.81 2.51
CA ALA A 67 -11.56 29.19 3.64
C ALA A 67 -11.78 27.67 3.72
N ASN A 68 -13.01 27.22 3.45
CA ASN A 68 -13.34 25.79 3.40
C ASN A 68 -12.63 25.09 2.24
N VAL A 69 -12.59 25.68 1.04
CA VAL A 69 -11.85 25.15 -0.11
C VAL A 69 -10.36 25.01 0.22
N ASN A 70 -9.76 26.02 0.85
CA ASN A 70 -8.38 25.97 1.27
C ASN A 70 -8.11 24.86 2.29
N THR A 71 -9.03 24.67 3.24
CA THR A 71 -8.95 23.58 4.21
C THR A 71 -9.04 22.20 3.55
N VAL A 72 -9.95 22.04 2.59
CA VAL A 72 -10.07 20.78 1.81
C VAL A 72 -8.79 20.52 1.01
N ASN A 73 -8.24 21.54 0.35
CA ASN A 73 -6.98 21.40 -0.39
C ASN A 73 -5.82 21.02 0.52
N ALA A 74 -5.72 21.62 1.70
CA ALA A 74 -4.69 21.27 2.70
C ALA A 74 -4.83 19.81 3.17
N ASN A 75 -6.06 19.35 3.43
CA ASN A 75 -6.34 17.97 3.81
C ASN A 75 -5.97 16.97 2.69
N PHE A 76 -6.27 17.31 1.44
CA PHE A 76 -5.85 16.49 0.31
C PHE A 76 -4.33 16.44 0.16
N GLY A 77 -3.64 17.56 0.33
CA GLY A 77 -2.18 17.60 0.28
C GLY A 77 -1.54 16.77 1.40
N ALA A 78 -2.07 16.86 2.62
CA ALA A 78 -1.63 16.01 3.73
C ALA A 78 -1.89 14.53 3.47
N GLY A 79 -3.09 14.19 2.98
CA GLY A 79 -3.44 12.80 2.61
C GLY A 79 -2.54 12.24 1.51
N GLN A 80 -2.22 13.05 0.50
CA GLN A 80 -1.30 12.66 -0.56
C GLN A 80 0.11 12.38 -0.04
N SER A 81 0.61 13.21 0.87
CA SER A 81 1.92 13.00 1.51
C SER A 81 1.94 11.73 2.37
N GLN A 82 0.87 11.44 3.10
CA GLN A 82 0.73 10.20 3.87
C GLN A 82 0.70 8.97 2.96
N LEU A 83 -0.07 9.03 1.86
CA LEU A 83 -0.11 7.95 0.87
C LEU A 83 1.25 7.69 0.25
N GLN A 84 1.98 8.72 -0.11
CA GLN A 84 3.34 8.59 -0.65
C GLN A 84 4.28 7.92 0.35
N SER A 85 4.21 8.30 1.62
CA SER A 85 5.01 7.68 2.69
C SER A 85 4.64 6.21 2.89
N ALA A 86 3.34 5.86 2.84
CA ALA A 86 2.86 4.48 2.92
C ALA A 86 3.34 3.64 1.74
N VAL A 87 3.27 4.16 0.51
CA VAL A 87 3.78 3.49 -0.70
C VAL A 87 5.28 3.22 -0.60
N ASN A 88 6.06 4.20 -0.13
CA ASN A 88 7.50 4.02 0.05
C ASN A 88 7.81 2.92 1.10
N ASN A 89 7.08 2.90 2.21
CA ASN A 89 7.21 1.85 3.23
C ASN A 89 6.84 0.46 2.69
N LEU A 90 5.72 0.36 1.99
CA LEU A 90 5.29 -0.89 1.37
C LEU A 90 6.30 -1.40 0.33
N THR A 91 6.85 -0.50 -0.48
CA THR A 91 7.88 -0.85 -1.47
C THR A 91 9.14 -1.40 -0.79
N ASN A 92 9.59 -0.78 0.29
CA ASN A 92 10.72 -1.28 1.08
C ASN A 92 10.42 -2.66 1.70
N ASN A 93 9.21 -2.85 2.23
CA ASN A 93 8.79 -4.14 2.78
C ASN A 93 8.75 -5.24 1.71
N VAL A 94 8.19 -4.95 0.54
CA VAL A 94 8.17 -5.88 -0.60
C VAL A 94 9.58 -6.25 -1.03
N THR A 95 10.49 -5.29 -1.11
CA THR A 95 11.90 -5.53 -1.46
C THR A 95 12.58 -6.43 -0.44
N ASN A 96 12.39 -6.16 0.86
CA ASN A 96 12.96 -6.96 1.94
C ASN A 96 12.37 -8.38 1.99
N LEU A 97 11.06 -8.53 1.79
CA LEU A 97 10.42 -9.84 1.70
C LEU A 97 10.91 -10.64 0.48
N SER A 98 11.05 -9.98 -0.66
CA SER A 98 11.57 -10.61 -1.86
C SER A 98 13.02 -11.09 -1.67
N ALA A 99 13.87 -10.27 -1.05
CA ALA A 99 15.23 -10.67 -0.70
C ALA A 99 15.28 -11.81 0.33
N ALA A 100 14.40 -11.79 1.32
CA ALA A 100 14.29 -12.87 2.30
C ALA A 100 13.82 -14.18 1.64
N ARG A 101 12.83 -14.10 0.76
CA ARG A 101 12.34 -15.25 -0.02
C ARG A 101 13.45 -15.83 -0.90
N SER A 102 14.19 -14.99 -1.63
CA SER A 102 15.31 -15.45 -2.45
C SER A 102 16.36 -16.20 -1.64
N ARG A 103 16.70 -15.70 -0.44
CA ARG A 103 17.66 -16.40 0.45
C ARG A 103 17.18 -17.77 0.90
N ILE A 104 15.90 -17.94 1.18
CA ILE A 104 15.32 -19.22 1.57
C ILE A 104 15.30 -20.16 0.37
N GLU A 105 14.85 -19.70 -0.77
CA GLU A 105 14.71 -20.49 -1.99
C GLU A 105 16.07 -20.92 -2.54
N ASP A 106 17.07 -20.04 -2.57
CA ASP A 106 18.44 -20.35 -3.00
C ASP A 106 19.15 -21.29 -2.03
N THR A 107 18.90 -21.18 -0.71
CA THR A 107 19.48 -22.08 0.31
C THR A 107 18.92 -23.49 0.16
N ASP A 108 17.64 -23.65 -0.02
CA ASP A 108 16.99 -24.95 -0.23
C ASP A 108 17.50 -25.60 -1.54
N TYR A 109 17.62 -24.86 -2.62
CA TYR A 109 18.14 -25.36 -3.87
C TYR A 109 19.59 -25.86 -3.75
N SER A 110 20.44 -25.16 -3.04
CA SER A 110 21.84 -25.56 -2.80
C SER A 110 21.94 -26.83 -1.94
N ALA A 111 21.12 -26.94 -0.92
CA ALA A 111 21.06 -28.12 -0.07
C ALA A 111 20.59 -29.34 -0.85
N GLU A 112 19.52 -29.21 -1.62
CA GLU A 112 18.97 -30.29 -2.42
C GLU A 112 19.90 -30.72 -3.56
N SER A 113 20.53 -29.77 -4.25
CA SER A 113 21.53 -30.08 -5.29
C SER A 113 22.72 -30.84 -4.73
N THR A 114 23.18 -30.49 -3.53
CA THR A 114 24.28 -31.20 -2.85
C THR A 114 23.85 -32.60 -2.43
N ALA A 115 22.63 -32.76 -1.90
CA ALA A 115 22.08 -34.07 -1.52
C ALA A 115 21.93 -34.98 -2.74
N MET A 116 21.43 -34.45 -3.86
CA MET A 116 21.31 -35.17 -5.12
C MET A 116 22.68 -35.60 -5.68
N ALA A 117 23.67 -34.71 -5.69
CA ALA A 117 25.03 -35.01 -6.14
C ALA A 117 25.67 -36.11 -5.27
N LYS A 118 25.50 -36.02 -3.94
CA LYS A 118 25.99 -37.05 -2.98
C LYS A 118 25.33 -38.41 -3.23
N ALA A 119 24.02 -38.45 -3.43
CA ALA A 119 23.29 -39.67 -3.72
C ALA A 119 23.76 -40.32 -5.03
N GLN A 120 24.02 -39.51 -6.06
CA GLN A 120 24.50 -39.94 -7.36
C GLN A 120 25.92 -40.52 -7.30
N ILE A 121 26.81 -39.87 -6.56
CA ILE A 121 28.19 -40.39 -6.33
C ILE A 121 28.17 -41.70 -5.52
N LEU A 122 27.36 -41.77 -4.46
CA LEU A 122 27.22 -42.98 -3.65
C LEU A 122 26.66 -44.15 -4.47
N SER A 123 25.70 -43.94 -5.34
CA SER A 123 25.13 -44.96 -6.22
C SER A 123 26.20 -45.48 -7.20
N GLN A 124 26.98 -44.60 -7.84
CA GLN A 124 28.05 -45.00 -8.74
C GLN A 124 29.19 -45.73 -8.01
N ALA A 125 29.56 -45.23 -6.83
CA ALA A 125 30.59 -45.88 -5.99
C ALA A 125 30.14 -47.27 -5.50
N SER A 126 28.92 -47.42 -5.10
CA SER A 126 28.35 -48.69 -4.67
C SER A 126 28.34 -49.70 -5.82
N THR A 127 27.95 -49.30 -7.01
CA THR A 127 27.97 -50.18 -8.20
C THR A 127 29.38 -50.61 -8.52
N ALA A 128 30.34 -49.71 -8.47
CA ALA A 128 31.76 -50.02 -8.71
C ALA A 128 32.34 -50.96 -7.66
N MET A 129 32.00 -50.75 -6.38
CA MET A 129 32.43 -51.62 -5.28
C MET A 129 31.86 -53.03 -5.41
N ILE A 130 30.58 -53.16 -5.81
CA ILE A 130 29.94 -54.47 -6.04
C ILE A 130 30.63 -55.18 -7.21
N ALA A 131 30.95 -54.51 -8.30
CA ALA A 131 31.68 -55.05 -9.42
C ALA A 131 33.08 -55.54 -8.99
N GLN A 132 33.79 -54.74 -8.21
CA GLN A 132 35.11 -55.09 -7.65
C GLN A 132 35.07 -56.31 -6.70
N ALA A 133 34.04 -56.39 -5.83
CA ALA A 133 33.84 -57.50 -4.95
C ALA A 133 33.58 -58.81 -5.72
N ASN A 134 32.75 -58.77 -6.75
CA ASN A 134 32.48 -59.88 -7.64
C ASN A 134 33.74 -60.36 -8.38
N GLN A 135 34.57 -59.40 -8.86
CA GLN A 135 35.83 -59.71 -9.49
C GLN A 135 36.82 -60.41 -8.51
N SER A 136 36.89 -59.92 -7.29
CA SER A 136 37.74 -60.52 -6.24
C SER A 136 37.31 -61.97 -5.91
N GLN A 137 36.02 -62.26 -5.85
CA GLN A 137 35.52 -63.60 -5.67
C GLN A 137 35.86 -64.53 -6.83
N GLN A 138 35.75 -64.07 -8.07
CA GLN A 138 36.19 -64.83 -9.24
C GLN A 138 37.69 -65.14 -9.24
N ASN A 139 38.51 -64.18 -8.81
CA ASN A 139 39.95 -64.40 -8.70
C ASN A 139 40.29 -65.48 -7.61
N VAL A 140 39.61 -65.45 -6.49
CA VAL A 140 39.77 -66.49 -5.43
C VAL A 140 39.35 -67.88 -5.94
N LEU A 141 38.22 -67.95 -6.70
CA LEU A 141 37.79 -69.20 -7.31
C LEU A 141 38.81 -69.74 -8.33
N SER A 142 39.47 -68.86 -9.09
CA SER A 142 40.47 -69.26 -10.07
C SER A 142 41.79 -69.75 -9.44
N LEU A 143 42.07 -69.39 -8.17
CA LEU A 143 43.23 -69.86 -7.43
C LEU A 143 43.00 -71.19 -6.72
N LEU A 144 41.75 -71.62 -6.61
CA LEU A 144 41.35 -72.89 -5.97
C LEU A 144 41.16 -74.03 -7.00
N LYS A 145 41.31 -73.73 -8.24
CA LYS A 145 41.20 -74.66 -9.34
C LYS A 145 42.54 -74.93 -9.96
#